data_58740dd8efa273de80226f966b3a124f
#
_entry.id   58740dd8efa273de80226f966b3a124f
#
_cell.length_a   1.000
_cell.length_b   1.000
_cell.length_c   1.000
_cell.angle_alpha   90.00
_cell.angle_beta   90.00
_cell.angle_gamma   90.00
#
_symmetry.space_group_name_H-M   'P 1'
#
loop_
_entity.id
_entity.type
_entity.pdbx_description
1 polymer ?
#
loop_
_entity_poly.entity_id
_entity_poly.type
_entity_poly.pdbx_seq_one_letter_code
_entity_poly.pdbx_strand_id
1 'polypeptide(L)'
;MIHALVCLAAVATGAPAVIRAAGPDASRAARYVRLRLDVTAYGVSGRGEIVVDRSNGRFVRRFDAGPVSEREGWDGTRAWRADATGMPRIEGNSDEHAAIVDWSRLLAPFDASAYHEHPSRPPEVAADADGGVTSVVRHIGHAAEHTTFADYRAASGVVVPFAIADTSENGVWTARVTSVETPRGEPDAAFSPPREPRDWTLRGADAIAMLGRSDIPVIPVSVNGGPALRFLLDTGGQNVITPDAARRARLDLVGEGSVGGAGAALAKIRYASARSVRVDKAEMRDQPFLVLDLGANAPIDGIVGYELLARFAARIDFQHARVELAPDARALAPAGVAVPMVLDERQPQVDGALDGIPGAMTIDTGSASAVDVNTPFVAAHDLRARYHAEAGGYPIAGVGGAVHAYYARAKELKLGELAIPDVNLLLTDARTGAEADAVIAANIGNQVLRRFSLVLDYRHSTIHFEPPSR
;
A
#
# COMPACT_ATOMS: atom_id res chain seq x y z
N MET A 1 -23.15 11.20 12.97
CA MET A 1 -23.83 12.38 12.38
C MET A 1 -22.99 13.59 12.67
N ILE A 2 -22.55 14.21 11.70
CA ILE A 2 -22.02 15.53 11.38
C ILE A 2 -20.78 15.33 10.50
N HIS A 3 -21.04 15.24 9.19
CA HIS A 3 -20.04 15.43 8.15
C HIS A 3 -19.66 16.91 8.18
N ALA A 4 -18.47 17.23 8.64
CA ALA A 4 -17.89 18.54 8.42
C ALA A 4 -17.38 18.60 6.99
N LEU A 5 -18.26 18.95 6.06
CA LEU A 5 -17.90 19.40 4.72
C LEU A 5 -17.11 20.70 4.91
N VAL A 6 -15.79 20.64 4.83
CA VAL A 6 -14.97 21.84 4.64
C VAL A 6 -15.16 22.26 3.19
N CYS A 7 -16.23 23.01 2.92
CA CYS A 7 -16.37 23.78 1.69
C CYS A 7 -15.27 24.86 1.70
N LEU A 8 -14.14 24.61 1.09
CA LEU A 8 -13.33 25.70 0.54
C LEU A 8 -14.16 26.31 -0.61
N ALA A 9 -14.87 27.39 -0.32
CA ALA A 9 -15.46 28.24 -1.35
C ALA A 9 -14.30 28.86 -2.15
N ALA A 10 -13.84 28.16 -3.18
CA ALA A 10 -13.00 28.74 -4.20
C ALA A 10 -13.89 29.67 -5.00
N VAL A 11 -13.62 30.98 -4.89
CA VAL A 11 -14.20 31.98 -5.77
C VAL A 11 -13.80 31.61 -7.19
N ALA A 12 -14.75 31.09 -7.95
CA ALA A 12 -14.60 30.79 -9.37
C ALA A 12 -14.47 32.10 -10.14
N THR A 13 -13.24 32.56 -10.32
CA THR A 13 -12.95 33.67 -11.23
C THR A 13 -12.03 33.18 -12.34
N GLY A 14 -12.60 33.01 -13.54
CA GLY A 14 -11.85 33.25 -14.78
C GLY A 14 -11.18 32.08 -15.48
N ALA A 15 -11.49 30.80 -15.21
CA ALA A 15 -11.03 29.69 -16.03
C ALA A 15 -11.39 29.84 -17.53
N PRO A 16 -12.59 30.28 -17.93
CA PRO A 16 -13.00 30.41 -19.33
C PRO A 16 -12.13 31.32 -20.19
N ALA A 17 -11.69 32.43 -19.63
CA ALA A 17 -10.94 33.45 -20.41
C ALA A 17 -9.47 33.06 -20.65
N VAL A 18 -8.86 32.35 -19.71
CA VAL A 18 -7.46 31.90 -19.80
C VAL A 18 -7.31 30.77 -20.85
N ILE A 19 -8.28 29.89 -20.95
CA ILE A 19 -8.31 28.76 -21.90
C ILE A 19 -8.49 29.28 -23.33
N ARG A 20 -9.43 30.21 -23.55
CA ARG A 20 -9.64 30.81 -24.87
C ARG A 20 -8.45 31.68 -25.36
N ALA A 21 -7.70 32.27 -24.43
CA ALA A 21 -6.53 33.07 -24.76
C ALA A 21 -5.28 32.25 -25.10
N ALA A 22 -5.16 31.02 -24.53
CA ALA A 22 -4.01 30.17 -24.76
C ALA A 22 -4.11 29.36 -26.08
N GLY A 23 -5.34 29.10 -26.58
CA GLY A 23 -5.59 28.27 -27.76
C GLY A 23 -5.20 26.81 -27.60
N PRO A 24 -5.81 25.87 -28.36
CA PRO A 24 -5.50 24.44 -28.27
C PRO A 24 -4.06 24.09 -28.67
N ASP A 25 -3.37 24.96 -29.41
CA ASP A 25 -1.99 24.73 -29.87
C ASP A 25 -0.91 25.13 -28.84
N ALA A 26 -1.18 26.07 -27.95
CA ALA A 26 -0.20 26.51 -26.96
C ALA A 26 0.16 25.37 -25.97
N SER A 27 -0.79 24.46 -25.72
CA SER A 27 -0.54 23.32 -24.84
C SER A 27 0.31 22.20 -25.48
N ARG A 28 0.51 22.18 -26.80
CA ARG A 28 1.20 21.10 -27.52
C ARG A 28 2.71 21.29 -27.67
N ALA A 29 3.23 22.50 -27.49
CA ALA A 29 4.62 22.84 -27.83
C ALA A 29 5.68 22.30 -26.85
N ALA A 30 5.34 22.17 -25.57
CA ALA A 30 6.30 21.71 -24.55
C ALA A 30 6.21 20.19 -24.36
N ARG A 31 7.28 19.46 -24.64
CA ARG A 31 7.36 18.01 -24.41
C ARG A 31 7.39 17.70 -22.92
N TYR A 32 8.22 18.37 -22.15
CA TYR A 32 8.36 18.17 -20.72
C TYR A 32 7.74 19.33 -19.96
N VAL A 33 6.99 18.99 -18.92
CA VAL A 33 6.45 19.97 -17.97
C VAL A 33 6.82 19.56 -16.57
N ARG A 34 7.35 20.52 -15.80
CA ARG A 34 7.69 20.37 -14.39
C ARG A 34 6.90 21.36 -13.56
N LEU A 35 6.19 20.86 -12.57
CA LEU A 35 5.48 21.64 -11.56
C LEU A 35 6.24 21.54 -10.23
N ARG A 36 6.55 22.69 -9.61
CA ARG A 36 7.01 22.74 -8.22
C ARG A 36 5.82 22.98 -7.33
N LEU A 37 5.80 22.31 -6.19
CA LEU A 37 4.64 22.25 -5.31
C LEU A 37 5.02 22.60 -3.86
N ASP A 38 4.18 23.40 -3.20
CA ASP A 38 4.04 23.34 -1.76
C ASP A 38 2.97 22.31 -1.44
N VAL A 39 3.28 21.36 -0.58
CA VAL A 39 2.45 20.18 -0.29
C VAL A 39 2.07 20.18 1.19
N THR A 40 0.84 19.75 1.48
CA THR A 40 0.45 19.30 2.82
C THR A 40 -0.13 17.90 2.69
N ALA A 41 0.55 16.91 3.26
CA ALA A 41 0.13 15.52 3.26
C ALA A 41 -0.19 15.09 4.69
N TYR A 42 -1.43 14.69 4.93
CA TYR A 42 -1.88 14.23 6.26
C TYR A 42 -1.55 15.23 7.39
N GLY A 43 -1.65 16.54 7.09
CA GLY A 43 -1.31 17.61 8.04
C GLY A 43 0.18 17.94 8.17
N VAL A 44 1.08 17.25 7.44
CA VAL A 44 2.52 17.54 7.40
C VAL A 44 2.84 18.38 6.17
N SER A 45 3.44 19.55 6.37
CA SER A 45 3.86 20.43 5.27
C SER A 45 5.19 20.00 4.68
N GLY A 46 5.31 20.14 3.38
CA GLY A 46 6.51 19.77 2.63
C GLY A 46 6.56 20.44 1.26
N ARG A 47 7.49 19.97 0.44
CA ARG A 47 7.65 20.41 -0.94
C ARG A 47 7.61 19.22 -1.88
N GLY A 48 7.14 19.47 -3.10
CA GLY A 48 7.04 18.42 -4.10
C GLY A 48 7.32 18.91 -5.51
N GLU A 49 7.28 17.94 -6.39
CA GLU A 49 7.40 18.22 -7.82
C GLU A 49 6.63 17.13 -8.60
N ILE A 50 6.06 17.54 -9.72
CA ILE A 50 5.53 16.63 -10.74
C ILE A 50 6.26 16.91 -12.03
N VAL A 51 6.76 15.87 -12.70
CA VAL A 51 7.37 15.95 -14.03
C VAL A 51 6.64 15.02 -14.98
N VAL A 52 6.25 15.52 -16.14
CA VAL A 52 5.55 14.72 -17.16
C VAL A 52 6.24 14.86 -18.51
N ASP A 53 6.50 13.74 -19.19
CA ASP A 53 6.80 13.65 -20.61
C ASP A 53 5.50 13.50 -21.40
N ARG A 54 5.01 14.58 -21.96
CA ARG A 54 3.74 14.62 -22.69
C ARG A 54 3.73 13.83 -24.00
N SER A 55 4.90 13.44 -24.52
CA SER A 55 4.99 12.68 -25.77
C SER A 55 4.61 11.22 -25.62
N ASN A 56 4.73 10.65 -24.42
CA ASN A 56 4.50 9.23 -24.13
C ASN A 56 3.82 8.98 -22.78
N GLY A 57 3.43 10.03 -22.05
CA GLY A 57 2.73 9.91 -20.78
C GLY A 57 3.58 9.45 -19.58
N ARG A 58 4.92 9.34 -19.72
CA ARG A 58 5.77 9.06 -18.57
C ARG A 58 5.68 10.18 -17.57
N PHE A 59 5.65 9.81 -16.29
CA PHE A 59 5.54 10.80 -15.24
C PHE A 59 6.26 10.38 -13.97
N VAL A 60 6.57 11.35 -13.13
CA VAL A 60 6.99 11.16 -11.74
C VAL A 60 6.37 12.25 -10.87
N ARG A 61 5.79 11.84 -9.76
CA ARG A 61 5.39 12.71 -8.65
C ARG A 61 6.26 12.38 -7.44
N ARG A 62 6.76 13.40 -6.76
CA ARG A 62 7.48 13.24 -5.51
C ARG A 62 7.18 14.38 -4.57
N PHE A 63 7.12 14.08 -3.29
CA PHE A 63 7.06 15.09 -2.24
C PHE A 63 7.86 14.65 -1.01
N ASP A 64 8.40 15.62 -0.31
CA ASP A 64 9.15 15.46 0.91
C ASP A 64 8.39 16.16 2.04
N ALA A 65 7.82 15.35 2.93
CA ALA A 65 7.04 15.75 4.09
C ALA A 65 7.34 14.81 5.28
N GLY A 66 8.62 14.52 5.50
CA GLY A 66 9.10 13.66 6.59
C GLY A 66 8.58 12.22 6.46
N PRO A 67 7.96 11.64 7.51
CA PRO A 67 7.55 10.25 7.51
C PRO A 67 6.43 9.91 6.50
N VAL A 68 5.78 10.93 5.92
CA VAL A 68 4.74 10.77 4.91
C VAL A 68 5.24 11.13 3.51
N SER A 69 6.53 11.26 3.31
CA SER A 69 7.15 11.47 2.00
C SER A 69 6.89 10.30 1.07
N GLU A 70 6.66 10.58 -0.19
CA GLU A 70 6.35 9.56 -1.20
C GLU A 70 6.92 9.96 -2.56
N ARG A 71 7.19 8.94 -3.37
CA ARG A 71 7.48 9.07 -4.80
C ARG A 71 6.72 8.00 -5.54
N GLU A 72 6.16 8.38 -6.68
CA GLU A 72 5.53 7.45 -7.59
C GLU A 72 5.76 7.86 -9.03
N GLY A 73 5.62 6.94 -9.95
CA GLY A 73 5.80 7.24 -11.36
C GLY A 73 5.43 6.11 -12.29
N TRP A 74 5.36 6.49 -13.55
CA TRP A 74 5.18 5.62 -14.69
C TRP A 74 6.38 5.79 -15.64
N ASP A 75 7.17 4.73 -15.85
CA ASP A 75 8.36 4.77 -16.69
C ASP A 75 8.10 4.50 -18.19
N GLY A 76 6.84 4.28 -18.55
CA GLY A 76 6.41 3.86 -19.91
C GLY A 76 6.12 2.35 -20.01
N THR A 77 6.44 1.58 -18.95
CA THR A 77 6.23 0.13 -18.88
C THR A 77 5.73 -0.33 -17.53
N ARG A 78 6.15 0.35 -16.43
CA ARG A 78 5.85 -0.05 -15.05
C ARG A 78 5.39 1.14 -14.23
N ALA A 79 4.31 0.97 -13.51
CA ALA A 79 3.95 1.84 -12.41
C ALA A 79 4.75 1.45 -11.16
N TRP A 80 5.26 2.43 -10.43
CA TRP A 80 6.08 2.20 -9.26
C TRP A 80 5.81 3.26 -8.19
N ARG A 81 5.99 2.87 -6.95
CA ARG A 81 6.01 3.76 -5.78
C ARG A 81 7.29 3.56 -4.97
N ALA A 82 7.66 4.56 -4.19
CA ALA A 82 8.71 4.47 -3.19
C ALA A 82 8.25 5.22 -1.94
N ASP A 83 8.47 4.60 -0.78
CA ASP A 83 8.13 5.14 0.52
C ASP A 83 9.04 6.30 0.96
N ALA A 84 8.85 6.80 2.19
CA ALA A 84 9.64 7.89 2.75
C ALA A 84 11.15 7.59 2.84
N THR A 85 11.56 6.31 2.83
CA THR A 85 12.96 5.90 2.79
C THR A 85 13.53 5.87 1.36
N GLY A 86 12.66 5.95 0.36
CA GLY A 86 12.99 5.79 -1.05
C GLY A 86 13.09 4.34 -1.52
N MET A 87 12.62 3.35 -0.71
CA MET A 87 12.55 1.95 -1.13
C MET A 87 11.50 1.79 -2.23
N PRO A 88 11.92 1.44 -3.46
CA PRO A 88 10.98 1.28 -4.57
C PRO A 88 10.26 -0.06 -4.53
N ARG A 89 9.03 -0.06 -5.02
CA ARG A 89 8.27 -1.25 -5.38
C ARG A 89 7.58 -1.04 -6.72
N ILE A 90 7.37 -2.10 -7.44
CA ILE A 90 6.51 -2.12 -8.64
C ILE A 90 5.10 -2.46 -8.18
N GLU A 91 4.13 -1.69 -8.62
CA GLU A 91 2.73 -1.97 -8.30
C GLU A 91 2.21 -3.11 -9.17
N GLY A 92 1.75 -4.16 -8.51
CA GLY A 92 1.22 -5.36 -9.16
C GLY A 92 -0.28 -5.31 -9.40
N ASN A 93 -1.00 -4.53 -8.61
CA ASN A 93 -2.44 -4.33 -8.77
C ASN A 93 -2.73 -3.46 -9.98
N SER A 94 -3.66 -3.91 -10.83
CA SER A 94 -3.99 -3.23 -12.08
C SER A 94 -4.70 -1.88 -11.88
N ASP A 95 -5.51 -1.74 -10.83
CA ASP A 95 -6.20 -0.48 -10.51
C ASP A 95 -5.23 0.54 -9.91
N GLU A 96 -4.32 0.11 -9.03
CA GLU A 96 -3.22 0.93 -8.53
C GLU A 96 -2.31 1.43 -9.66
N HIS A 97 -1.97 0.54 -10.59
CA HIS A 97 -1.23 0.89 -11.78
C HIS A 97 -1.94 1.99 -12.57
N ALA A 98 -3.23 1.82 -12.85
CA ALA A 98 -4.03 2.80 -13.58
C ALA A 98 -4.13 4.14 -12.81
N ALA A 99 -4.34 4.10 -11.50
CA ALA A 99 -4.38 5.29 -10.66
C ALA A 99 -3.08 6.10 -10.69
N ILE A 100 -1.93 5.41 -10.69
CA ILE A 100 -0.62 6.07 -10.86
C ILE A 100 -0.54 6.71 -12.25
N VAL A 101 -0.87 5.97 -13.32
CA VAL A 101 -0.81 6.49 -14.69
C VAL A 101 -1.69 7.72 -14.88
N ASP A 102 -2.82 7.81 -14.19
CA ASP A 102 -3.72 8.95 -14.26
C ASP A 102 -3.07 10.29 -13.90
N TRP A 103 -2.04 10.29 -13.06
CA TRP A 103 -1.31 11.52 -12.77
C TRP A 103 -0.64 12.14 -14.00
N SER A 104 -0.33 11.35 -15.03
CA SER A 104 0.15 11.86 -16.32
C SER A 104 -0.90 12.71 -17.04
N ARG A 105 -2.19 12.43 -16.79
CA ARG A 105 -3.35 13.11 -17.39
C ARG A 105 -3.56 14.52 -16.87
N LEU A 106 -2.93 14.88 -15.75
CA LEU A 106 -2.97 16.21 -15.16
C LEU A 106 -2.65 17.33 -16.18
N LEU A 107 -1.87 17.01 -17.21
CA LEU A 107 -1.50 17.94 -18.28
C LEU A 107 -2.35 17.78 -19.55
N ALA A 108 -3.39 16.95 -19.49
CA ALA A 108 -4.48 16.91 -20.47
C ALA A 108 -5.80 17.33 -19.80
N PRO A 109 -5.85 18.52 -19.18
CA PRO A 109 -6.93 18.92 -18.26
C PRO A 109 -8.30 19.11 -18.94
N PHE A 110 -8.37 18.96 -20.28
CA PHE A 110 -9.58 19.12 -21.09
C PHE A 110 -9.95 17.84 -21.83
N ASP A 111 -9.35 16.73 -21.48
CA ASP A 111 -9.66 15.42 -22.05
C ASP A 111 -10.14 14.47 -20.97
N ALA A 112 -11.43 14.54 -20.64
CA ALA A 112 -12.05 13.63 -19.68
C ALA A 112 -11.99 12.16 -20.15
N SER A 113 -11.90 11.91 -21.48
CA SER A 113 -11.81 10.55 -22.02
C SER A 113 -10.47 9.87 -21.73
N ALA A 114 -9.44 10.65 -21.39
CA ALA A 114 -8.12 10.12 -21.04
C ALA A 114 -8.11 9.29 -19.74
N TYR A 115 -9.14 9.38 -18.91
CA TYR A 115 -9.26 8.68 -17.63
C TYR A 115 -10.03 7.36 -17.68
N HIS A 116 -10.31 6.78 -18.84
CA HIS A 116 -11.19 5.59 -18.98
C HIS A 116 -10.48 4.23 -18.94
N GLU A 117 -9.22 4.16 -18.56
CA GLU A 117 -8.39 2.95 -18.66
C GLU A 117 -8.25 2.15 -17.34
N HIS A 118 -9.23 2.22 -16.41
CA HIS A 118 -9.21 1.41 -15.20
C HIS A 118 -9.84 0.03 -15.42
N PRO A 119 -9.14 -1.06 -15.08
CA PRO A 119 -9.61 -2.42 -15.40
C PRO A 119 -10.88 -2.83 -14.65
N SER A 120 -10.99 -2.50 -13.36
CA SER A 120 -12.12 -2.94 -12.53
C SER A 120 -13.33 -2.03 -12.68
N ARG A 121 -13.12 -0.72 -12.64
CA ARG A 121 -14.17 0.28 -12.75
C ARG A 121 -13.62 1.59 -13.33
N PRO A 122 -14.20 2.08 -14.46
CA PRO A 122 -13.82 3.38 -14.99
C PRO A 122 -13.95 4.49 -13.95
N PRO A 123 -13.00 5.46 -13.92
CA PRO A 123 -13.10 6.58 -13.00
C PRO A 123 -14.29 7.49 -13.34
N GLU A 124 -14.86 8.12 -12.32
CA GLU A 124 -15.89 9.12 -12.47
C GLU A 124 -15.22 10.50 -12.65
N VAL A 125 -15.36 11.08 -13.84
CA VAL A 125 -14.69 12.35 -14.17
C VAL A 125 -15.74 13.45 -14.28
N ALA A 126 -15.55 14.54 -13.52
CA ALA A 126 -16.34 15.76 -13.66
C ALA A 126 -15.53 16.86 -14.35
N ALA A 127 -16.21 17.62 -15.21
CA ALA A 127 -15.63 18.76 -15.91
C ALA A 127 -16.52 20.00 -15.75
N ASP A 128 -15.92 21.17 -15.86
CA ASP A 128 -16.65 22.44 -15.90
C ASP A 128 -17.31 22.71 -17.28
N ALA A 129 -18.00 23.83 -17.41
CA ALA A 129 -18.69 24.21 -18.65
C ALA A 129 -17.74 24.44 -19.84
N ASP A 130 -16.45 24.62 -19.59
CA ASP A 130 -15.41 24.82 -20.61
C ASP A 130 -14.64 23.53 -20.91
N GLY A 131 -15.05 22.41 -20.30
CA GLY A 131 -14.46 21.10 -20.47
C GLY A 131 -13.22 20.83 -19.59
N GLY A 132 -12.87 21.74 -18.69
CA GLY A 132 -11.77 21.55 -17.72
C GLY A 132 -12.13 20.50 -16.69
N VAL A 133 -11.32 19.46 -16.51
CA VAL A 133 -11.52 18.44 -15.48
C VAL A 133 -11.42 19.07 -14.10
N THR A 134 -12.50 18.98 -13.33
CA THR A 134 -12.58 19.52 -11.96
C THR A 134 -12.41 18.46 -10.89
N SER A 135 -12.76 17.22 -11.18
CA SER A 135 -12.50 16.11 -10.27
C SER A 135 -12.44 14.76 -10.97
N VAL A 136 -11.75 13.84 -10.32
CA VAL A 136 -11.67 12.41 -10.70
C VAL A 136 -11.87 11.59 -9.45
N VAL A 137 -12.84 10.67 -9.46
CA VAL A 137 -13.02 9.65 -8.41
C VAL A 137 -12.55 8.32 -8.98
N ARG A 138 -11.60 7.69 -8.33
CA ARG A 138 -11.07 6.36 -8.65
C ARG A 138 -11.49 5.37 -7.59
N HIS A 139 -11.65 4.13 -7.98
CA HIS A 139 -11.89 3.03 -7.05
C HIS A 139 -10.69 2.07 -7.14
N ILE A 140 -10.07 1.83 -6.00
CA ILE A 140 -8.92 0.94 -5.83
C ILE A 140 -9.32 -0.06 -4.75
N GLY A 141 -9.52 -1.31 -5.13
CA GLY A 141 -10.07 -2.32 -4.23
C GLY A 141 -11.42 -1.88 -3.64
N HIS A 142 -11.50 -1.73 -2.33
CA HIS A 142 -12.69 -1.25 -1.61
C HIS A 142 -12.70 0.28 -1.41
N ALA A 143 -11.58 0.95 -1.60
CA ALA A 143 -11.40 2.37 -1.32
C ALA A 143 -11.75 3.26 -2.51
N ALA A 144 -12.18 4.48 -2.24
CA ALA A 144 -12.36 5.53 -3.23
C ALA A 144 -11.36 6.67 -2.97
N GLU A 145 -10.66 7.06 -4.02
CA GLU A 145 -9.81 8.25 -4.05
C GLU A 145 -10.50 9.36 -4.84
N HIS A 146 -10.57 10.54 -4.27
CA HIS A 146 -11.19 11.70 -4.88
C HIS A 146 -10.17 12.81 -5.07
N THR A 147 -9.69 12.98 -6.31
CA THR A 147 -8.79 14.08 -6.68
C THR A 147 -9.60 15.25 -7.25
N THR A 148 -9.33 16.46 -6.77
CA THR A 148 -9.92 17.70 -7.27
C THR A 148 -8.86 18.63 -7.84
N PHE A 149 -9.22 19.35 -8.89
CA PHE A 149 -8.37 20.30 -9.61
C PHE A 149 -9.06 21.66 -9.65
N ALA A 150 -8.34 22.72 -9.30
CA ALA A 150 -8.87 24.07 -9.28
C ALA A 150 -7.79 25.10 -9.66
N ASP A 151 -8.24 26.35 -9.88
CA ASP A 151 -7.35 27.48 -10.15
C ASP A 151 -6.49 27.24 -11.40
N TYR A 152 -7.13 26.88 -12.52
CA TYR A 152 -6.43 26.68 -13.78
C TYR A 152 -5.81 28.00 -14.29
N ARG A 153 -4.52 27.95 -14.63
CA ARG A 153 -3.76 29.08 -15.14
C ARG A 153 -2.87 28.69 -16.32
N ALA A 154 -2.70 29.62 -17.26
CA ALA A 154 -1.66 29.50 -18.28
C ALA A 154 -0.32 29.94 -17.68
N ALA A 155 0.68 29.08 -17.78
CA ALA A 155 2.05 29.38 -17.35
C ALA A 155 3.04 28.61 -18.23
N SER A 156 4.12 29.26 -18.64
CA SER A 156 5.17 28.63 -19.47
C SER A 156 4.65 27.92 -20.74
N GLY A 157 3.55 28.41 -21.32
CA GLY A 157 2.95 27.85 -22.54
C GLY A 157 2.10 26.61 -22.34
N VAL A 158 1.76 26.27 -21.09
CA VAL A 158 0.82 25.20 -20.76
C VAL A 158 -0.28 25.69 -19.81
N VAL A 159 -1.43 25.02 -19.81
CA VAL A 159 -2.50 25.29 -18.83
C VAL A 159 -2.50 24.17 -17.82
N VAL A 160 -2.40 24.51 -16.53
CA VAL A 160 -2.34 23.53 -15.43
C VAL A 160 -3.18 24.02 -14.25
N PRO A 161 -3.69 23.10 -13.39
CA PRO A 161 -4.32 23.49 -12.13
C PRO A 161 -3.24 23.97 -11.14
N PHE A 162 -3.50 25.07 -10.45
CA PHE A 162 -2.61 25.60 -9.41
C PHE A 162 -2.99 25.14 -8.01
N ALA A 163 -4.15 24.50 -7.86
CA ALA A 163 -4.59 23.85 -6.64
C ALA A 163 -5.04 22.43 -6.95
N ILE A 164 -4.50 21.49 -6.21
CA ILE A 164 -4.81 20.05 -6.32
C ILE A 164 -5.10 19.56 -4.90
N ALA A 165 -6.16 18.77 -4.74
CA ALA A 165 -6.41 18.06 -3.50
C ALA A 165 -6.80 16.63 -3.81
N ASP A 166 -6.25 15.70 -3.04
CA ASP A 166 -6.56 14.29 -3.10
C ASP A 166 -7.04 13.82 -1.75
N THR A 167 -8.18 13.16 -1.73
CA THR A 167 -8.86 12.72 -0.51
C THR A 167 -9.18 11.24 -0.63
N SER A 168 -8.72 10.47 0.33
CA SER A 168 -9.02 9.05 0.47
C SER A 168 -9.47 8.74 1.89
N GLU A 169 -9.78 7.50 2.16
CA GLU A 169 -10.05 7.05 3.54
C GLU A 169 -8.82 7.23 4.46
N ASN A 170 -7.61 7.23 3.90
CA ASN A 170 -6.36 7.40 4.64
C ASN A 170 -6.13 8.85 5.08
N GLY A 171 -6.77 9.83 4.42
CA GLY A 171 -6.67 11.25 4.74
C GLY A 171 -6.64 12.17 3.54
N VAL A 172 -6.03 13.33 3.72
CA VAL A 172 -6.02 14.40 2.72
C VAL A 172 -4.59 14.77 2.35
N TRP A 173 -4.33 14.81 1.05
CA TRP A 173 -3.14 15.40 0.46
C TRP A 173 -3.55 16.63 -0.36
N THR A 174 -2.83 17.74 -0.21
CA THR A 174 -3.08 18.97 -0.98
C THR A 174 -1.78 19.51 -1.53
N ALA A 175 -1.85 20.15 -2.71
CA ALA A 175 -0.72 20.83 -3.32
C ALA A 175 -1.12 22.16 -3.93
N ARG A 176 -0.21 23.14 -3.81
CA ARG A 176 -0.24 24.38 -4.56
C ARG A 176 0.96 24.44 -5.49
N VAL A 177 0.71 24.70 -6.77
CA VAL A 177 1.77 24.90 -7.75
C VAL A 177 2.42 26.26 -7.49
N THR A 178 3.73 26.26 -7.28
CA THR A 178 4.54 27.45 -7.02
C THR A 178 5.31 27.92 -8.26
N SER A 179 5.67 26.99 -9.15
CA SER A 179 6.25 27.32 -10.45
C SER A 179 5.94 26.25 -11.50
N VAL A 180 5.91 26.68 -12.76
CA VAL A 180 5.75 25.84 -13.94
C VAL A 180 6.95 26.05 -14.84
N GLU A 181 7.65 24.98 -15.18
CA GLU A 181 8.82 24.97 -16.04
C GLU A 181 8.57 24.04 -17.24
N THR A 182 9.12 24.39 -18.40
CA THR A 182 9.09 23.56 -19.61
C THR A 182 10.52 23.28 -20.07
N PRO A 183 11.23 22.35 -19.39
CA PRO A 183 12.61 22.04 -19.70
C PRO A 183 12.75 21.44 -21.10
N ARG A 184 13.87 21.69 -21.76
CA ARG A 184 14.17 21.17 -23.12
C ARG A 184 14.39 19.66 -23.14
N GLY A 185 14.74 19.06 -21.99
CA GLY A 185 14.97 17.65 -21.84
C GLY A 185 14.92 17.23 -20.37
N GLU A 186 14.57 15.97 -20.16
CA GLU A 186 14.67 15.26 -18.88
C GLU A 186 15.36 13.93 -19.13
N PRO A 187 16.28 13.50 -18.24
CA PRO A 187 16.91 12.19 -18.40
C PRO A 187 15.88 11.06 -18.18
N ASP A 188 15.96 10.00 -18.94
CA ASP A 188 15.04 8.85 -18.80
C ASP A 188 15.01 8.30 -17.37
N ALA A 189 16.15 8.33 -16.68
CA ALA A 189 16.25 7.93 -15.29
C ALA A 189 15.39 8.76 -14.31
N ALA A 190 14.90 9.94 -14.73
CA ALA A 190 13.99 10.73 -13.89
C ALA A 190 12.63 10.05 -13.68
N PHE A 191 12.20 9.22 -14.65
CA PHE A 191 10.91 8.52 -14.63
C PHE A 191 11.02 7.09 -14.10
N SER A 192 12.23 6.56 -13.98
CA SER A 192 12.47 5.19 -13.51
C SER A 192 12.34 5.09 -11.98
N PRO A 193 12.02 3.90 -11.45
CA PRO A 193 12.09 3.65 -10.02
C PRO A 193 13.44 4.10 -9.46
N PRO A 194 13.48 4.74 -8.28
CA PRO A 194 14.75 5.08 -7.65
C PRO A 194 15.56 3.83 -7.33
N ARG A 195 16.86 4.00 -7.14
CA ARG A 195 17.69 2.90 -6.65
C ARG A 195 17.34 2.59 -5.20
N GLU A 196 17.38 1.31 -4.83
CA GLU A 196 17.21 0.89 -3.44
C GLU A 196 18.13 1.69 -2.50
N PRO A 197 17.60 2.19 -1.37
CA PRO A 197 18.39 2.93 -0.41
C PRO A 197 19.42 2.02 0.28
N ARG A 198 20.58 2.59 0.63
CA ARG A 198 21.59 1.93 1.45
C ARG A 198 21.43 2.31 2.92
N ASP A 199 20.22 2.14 3.43
CA ASP A 199 19.80 2.55 4.76
C ASP A 199 19.85 1.40 5.77
N TRP A 200 20.39 0.25 5.42
CA TRP A 200 20.44 -0.92 6.27
C TRP A 200 21.82 -1.57 6.36
N THR A 201 22.01 -2.35 7.41
CA THR A 201 23.18 -3.24 7.62
C THR A 201 22.71 -4.56 8.21
N LEU A 202 23.37 -5.66 7.83
CA LEU A 202 23.23 -6.97 8.47
C LEU A 202 24.62 -7.57 8.66
N ARG A 203 24.96 -7.84 9.93
CA ARG A 203 26.30 -8.38 10.30
C ARG A 203 26.23 -9.89 10.47
N GLY A 204 26.42 -10.61 9.37
CA GLY A 204 26.39 -12.09 9.35
C GLY A 204 24.96 -12.64 9.27
N ALA A 205 24.86 -13.97 9.32
CA ALA A 205 23.55 -14.63 9.42
C ALA A 205 22.94 -14.34 10.80
N ASP A 206 21.64 -14.16 10.82
CA ASP A 206 20.88 -13.80 12.00
C ASP A 206 19.76 -14.79 12.23
N ALA A 207 19.71 -15.38 13.43
CA ALA A 207 18.67 -16.31 13.85
C ALA A 207 18.01 -15.77 15.13
N ILE A 208 16.82 -15.22 14.98
CA ILE A 208 16.07 -14.49 16.00
C ILE A 208 15.05 -15.43 16.60
N ALA A 209 15.08 -15.62 17.93
CA ALA A 209 14.05 -16.38 18.64
C ALA A 209 12.73 -15.59 18.67
N MET A 210 11.62 -16.25 18.35
CA MET A 210 10.30 -15.67 18.56
C MET A 210 9.97 -15.57 20.05
N LEU A 211 9.24 -14.53 20.42
CA LEU A 211 8.83 -14.25 21.79
C LEU A 211 7.58 -15.05 22.17
N GLY A 212 7.78 -16.21 22.74
CA GLY A 212 6.70 -17.13 23.15
C GLY A 212 6.25 -18.05 22.02
N ARG A 213 5.34 -18.97 22.39
CA ARG A 213 4.64 -19.84 21.43
C ARG A 213 3.29 -19.19 21.11
N SER A 214 3.22 -18.52 19.99
CA SER A 214 2.03 -17.84 19.49
C SER A 214 1.71 -18.36 18.08
N ASP A 215 0.47 -18.23 17.68
CA ASP A 215 0.05 -18.49 16.30
C ASP A 215 0.57 -17.43 15.32
N ILE A 216 1.14 -16.33 15.83
CA ILE A 216 1.71 -15.23 15.05
C ILE A 216 3.20 -15.04 15.42
N PRO A 217 4.08 -14.69 14.48
CA PRO A 217 5.53 -14.54 14.72
C PRO A 217 5.87 -13.21 15.40
N VAL A 218 6.01 -13.22 16.72
CA VAL A 218 6.44 -12.04 17.51
C VAL A 218 7.94 -12.11 17.75
N ILE A 219 8.65 -11.03 17.41
CA ILE A 219 10.12 -10.92 17.52
C ILE A 219 10.53 -9.70 18.35
N PRO A 220 11.74 -9.71 18.96
CA PRO A 220 12.27 -8.55 19.66
C PRO A 220 12.81 -7.50 18.67
N VAL A 221 12.35 -6.25 18.81
CA VAL A 221 12.79 -5.10 17.99
C VAL A 221 13.20 -3.95 18.90
N SER A 222 14.36 -3.35 18.66
CA SER A 222 14.80 -2.12 19.35
C SER A 222 14.61 -0.92 18.41
N VAL A 223 13.97 0.12 18.93
CA VAL A 223 13.73 1.39 18.22
C VAL A 223 14.55 2.48 18.89
N ASN A 224 15.32 3.25 18.11
CA ASN A 224 16.21 4.34 18.57
C ASN A 224 17.20 3.91 19.67
N GLY A 225 17.66 2.66 19.64
CA GLY A 225 18.57 2.12 20.66
C GLY A 225 17.92 1.88 22.02
N GLY A 226 16.61 1.94 22.13
CA GLY A 226 15.85 1.61 23.33
C GLY A 226 15.84 0.10 23.64
N PRO A 227 15.18 -0.32 24.74
CA PRO A 227 15.01 -1.73 25.07
C PRO A 227 14.24 -2.46 23.98
N ALA A 228 14.38 -3.78 23.95
CA ALA A 228 13.63 -4.64 23.02
C ALA A 228 12.14 -4.55 23.31
N LEU A 229 11.37 -4.30 22.27
CA LEU A 229 9.92 -4.23 22.21
C LEU A 229 9.40 -5.50 21.53
N ARG A 230 8.15 -5.83 21.74
CA ARG A 230 7.48 -7.01 21.15
C ARG A 230 6.82 -6.64 19.83
N PHE A 231 7.41 -7.02 18.72
CA PHE A 231 6.86 -6.70 17.40
C PHE A 231 6.38 -7.96 16.68
N LEU A 232 5.20 -7.87 16.07
CA LEU A 232 4.70 -8.84 15.12
C LEU A 232 5.48 -8.71 13.81
N LEU A 233 5.98 -9.80 13.26
CA LEU A 233 6.49 -9.86 11.88
C LEU A 233 5.32 -10.19 10.95
N ASP A 234 4.87 -9.18 10.20
CA ASP A 234 3.61 -9.18 9.48
C ASP A 234 3.82 -8.89 8.00
N THR A 235 3.57 -9.89 7.16
CA THR A 235 3.64 -9.71 5.69
C THR A 235 2.46 -8.91 5.14
N GLY A 236 1.33 -8.88 5.85
CA GLY A 236 0.15 -8.06 5.51
C GLY A 236 0.25 -6.61 5.96
N GLY A 237 1.34 -6.21 6.62
CA GLY A 237 1.47 -4.91 7.26
C GLY A 237 2.74 -4.13 6.88
N GLN A 238 2.80 -2.95 7.46
CA GLN A 238 3.95 -2.03 7.41
C GLN A 238 4.42 -1.72 8.84
N ASN A 239 5.44 -0.88 8.99
CA ASN A 239 5.90 -0.48 10.31
C ASN A 239 4.81 0.25 11.10
N VAL A 240 4.36 -0.36 12.18
CA VAL A 240 3.39 0.19 13.14
C VAL A 240 4.00 0.15 14.54
N ILE A 241 3.74 1.18 15.35
CA ILE A 241 4.14 1.22 16.75
C ILE A 241 2.97 1.74 17.60
N THR A 242 2.75 1.14 18.78
CA THR A 242 1.70 1.65 19.69
C THR A 242 2.09 3.01 20.27
N PRO A 243 1.12 3.86 20.67
CA PRO A 243 1.43 5.16 21.28
C PRO A 243 2.32 5.05 22.52
N ASP A 244 2.17 3.99 23.32
CA ASP A 244 3.03 3.74 24.48
C ASP A 244 4.45 3.39 24.10
N ALA A 245 4.63 2.49 23.14
CA ALA A 245 5.94 2.12 22.63
C ALA A 245 6.63 3.31 21.93
N ALA A 246 5.89 4.13 21.18
CA ALA A 246 6.41 5.36 20.55
C ALA A 246 6.96 6.34 21.60
N ARG A 247 6.25 6.54 22.72
CA ARG A 247 6.76 7.36 23.84
C ARG A 247 8.05 6.78 24.44
N ARG A 248 8.09 5.46 24.66
CA ARG A 248 9.31 4.77 25.18
C ARG A 248 10.47 4.89 24.20
N ALA A 249 10.22 4.84 22.91
CA ALA A 249 11.21 5.02 21.84
C ALA A 249 11.55 6.49 21.56
N ARG A 250 10.89 7.45 22.22
CA ARG A 250 11.07 8.90 22.07
C ARG A 250 10.87 9.35 20.61
N LEU A 251 9.78 8.90 19.99
CA LEU A 251 9.40 9.31 18.67
C LEU A 251 8.58 10.60 18.70
N ASP A 252 8.92 11.53 17.81
CA ASP A 252 8.14 12.74 17.58
C ASP A 252 6.97 12.41 16.65
N LEU A 253 5.73 12.68 17.10
CA LEU A 253 4.53 12.38 16.36
C LEU A 253 4.11 13.59 15.52
N VAL A 254 3.92 13.36 14.24
CA VAL A 254 3.48 14.38 13.27
C VAL A 254 2.25 13.91 12.50
N GLY A 255 1.54 14.87 11.92
CA GLY A 255 0.40 14.59 11.05
C GLY A 255 -0.73 13.80 11.70
N GLU A 256 -1.78 13.55 10.93
CA GLU A 256 -2.93 12.74 11.32
C GLU A 256 -3.50 12.08 10.07
N GLY A 257 -3.91 10.82 10.21
CA GLY A 257 -4.53 10.05 9.14
C GLY A 257 -5.46 8.98 9.69
N SER A 258 -5.87 8.11 8.81
CA SER A 258 -6.65 6.93 9.14
C SER A 258 -6.07 5.73 8.41
N VAL A 259 -6.34 4.53 8.92
CA VAL A 259 -5.99 3.28 8.26
C VAL A 259 -7.12 2.29 8.41
N GLY A 260 -7.46 1.61 7.33
CA GLY A 260 -8.34 0.45 7.33
C GLY A 260 -7.57 -0.84 7.68
N GLY A 261 -8.30 -1.91 7.89
CA GLY A 261 -7.79 -3.26 8.09
C GLY A 261 -8.94 -4.25 8.02
N ALA A 262 -8.82 -5.39 8.69
CA ALA A 262 -9.87 -6.42 8.73
C ALA A 262 -11.21 -5.94 9.32
N GLY A 263 -11.21 -4.88 10.12
CA GLY A 263 -12.43 -4.32 10.70
C GLY A 263 -13.17 -3.34 9.78
N ALA A 264 -14.44 -3.12 10.07
CA ALA A 264 -15.30 -2.23 9.28
C ALA A 264 -15.07 -0.73 9.49
N ALA A 265 -14.29 -0.32 10.50
CA ALA A 265 -14.04 1.08 10.83
C ALA A 265 -12.59 1.47 10.55
N LEU A 266 -12.41 2.75 10.21
CA LEU A 266 -11.08 3.33 10.09
C LEU A 266 -10.50 3.64 11.48
N ALA A 267 -9.27 3.22 11.72
CA ALA A 267 -8.52 3.58 12.91
C ALA A 267 -7.73 4.88 12.69
N LYS A 268 -7.72 5.76 13.67
CA LYS A 268 -6.91 7.00 13.63
C LYS A 268 -5.44 6.69 13.83
N ILE A 269 -4.60 7.33 13.05
CA ILE A 269 -3.14 7.20 13.14
C ILE A 269 -2.44 8.55 13.23
N ARG A 270 -1.22 8.51 13.77
CA ARG A 270 -0.21 9.55 13.63
C ARG A 270 1.00 8.96 12.90
N TYR A 271 1.90 9.81 12.49
CA TYR A 271 3.13 9.40 11.80
C TYR A 271 4.36 9.75 12.64
N ALA A 272 5.42 8.96 12.50
CA ALA A 272 6.69 9.21 13.14
C ALA A 272 7.85 8.68 12.29
N SER A 273 9.07 9.15 12.54
CA SER A 273 10.30 8.58 12.00
C SER A 273 11.19 8.07 13.12
N ALA A 274 11.67 6.85 13.00
CA ALA A 274 12.70 6.29 13.89
C ALA A 274 14.07 6.38 13.21
N ARG A 275 15.06 6.95 13.90
CA ARG A 275 16.44 7.05 13.40
C ARG A 275 17.09 5.68 13.20
N SER A 276 16.72 4.70 14.02
CA SER A 276 17.16 3.32 13.87
C SER A 276 16.11 2.33 14.34
N VAL A 277 15.97 1.25 13.57
CA VAL A 277 15.18 0.06 13.92
C VAL A 277 16.11 -1.13 13.84
N ARG A 278 16.26 -1.87 14.93
CA ARG A 278 17.18 -3.00 15.00
C ARG A 278 16.46 -4.28 15.40
N VAL A 279 16.69 -5.30 14.60
CA VAL A 279 16.23 -6.68 14.80
C VAL A 279 17.49 -7.54 14.92
N ASP A 280 17.95 -7.76 16.14
CA ASP A 280 19.23 -8.36 16.50
C ASP A 280 20.44 -7.75 15.76
N LYS A 281 20.99 -8.40 14.73
CA LYS A 281 22.13 -7.93 13.92
C LYS A 281 21.73 -7.08 12.72
N ALA A 282 20.46 -7.15 12.33
CA ALA A 282 19.91 -6.31 11.26
C ALA A 282 19.56 -4.92 11.82
N GLU A 283 20.00 -3.87 11.14
CA GLU A 283 19.67 -2.49 11.49
C GLU A 283 19.24 -1.73 10.25
N MET A 284 18.13 -0.99 10.37
CA MET A 284 17.59 -0.07 9.37
C MET A 284 17.60 1.35 9.93
N ARG A 285 17.86 2.35 9.10
CA ARG A 285 17.90 3.78 9.48
C ARG A 285 16.74 4.54 8.87
N ASP A 286 16.33 5.60 9.57
CA ASP A 286 15.34 6.59 9.12
C ASP A 286 14.00 5.98 8.65
N GLN A 287 13.49 5.02 9.47
CA GLN A 287 12.29 4.26 9.13
C GLN A 287 11.03 5.01 9.52
N PRO A 288 10.04 5.14 8.60
CA PRO A 288 8.72 5.64 8.93
C PRO A 288 7.93 4.64 9.76
N PHE A 289 7.04 5.16 10.62
CA PHE A 289 6.10 4.39 11.41
C PHE A 289 4.71 5.01 11.37
N LEU A 290 3.70 4.18 11.31
CA LEU A 290 2.36 4.53 11.74
C LEU A 290 2.27 4.36 13.25
N VAL A 291 1.76 5.35 13.95
CA VAL A 291 1.48 5.26 15.39
C VAL A 291 0.00 4.97 15.54
N LEU A 292 -0.32 3.73 15.94
CA LEU A 292 -1.65 3.17 15.96
C LEU A 292 -1.93 2.49 17.30
N ASP A 293 -3.07 2.78 17.89
CA ASP A 293 -3.55 2.04 19.06
C ASP A 293 -4.09 0.66 18.61
N LEU A 294 -3.38 -0.38 18.97
CA LEU A 294 -3.74 -1.77 18.66
C LEU A 294 -4.72 -2.35 19.70
N GLY A 295 -5.17 -1.55 20.64
CA GLY A 295 -6.07 -1.93 21.72
C GLY A 295 -5.35 -2.40 22.99
N ALA A 296 -6.00 -2.22 24.14
CA ALA A 296 -5.40 -2.45 25.47
C ALA A 296 -4.97 -3.92 25.72
N ASN A 297 -5.52 -4.86 24.99
CA ASN A 297 -5.23 -6.30 25.14
C ASN A 297 -4.25 -6.83 24.10
N ALA A 298 -3.73 -6.00 23.20
CA ALA A 298 -2.76 -6.43 22.23
C ALA A 298 -1.43 -6.80 22.93
N PRO A 299 -0.94 -8.04 22.79
CA PRO A 299 0.28 -8.49 23.50
C PRO A 299 1.57 -8.00 22.82
N ILE A 300 1.48 -6.99 21.94
CA ILE A 300 2.56 -6.49 21.10
C ILE A 300 2.69 -4.96 21.24
N ASP A 301 3.90 -4.47 21.04
CA ASP A 301 4.26 -3.04 21.05
C ASP A 301 4.20 -2.42 19.64
N GLY A 302 4.17 -3.27 18.60
CA GLY A 302 4.13 -2.82 17.20
C GLY A 302 4.19 -3.95 16.20
N ILE A 303 4.31 -3.56 14.94
CA ILE A 303 4.41 -4.42 13.76
C ILE A 303 5.64 -4.01 12.96
N VAL A 304 6.41 -4.98 12.47
CA VAL A 304 7.39 -4.80 11.39
C VAL A 304 6.96 -5.67 10.22
N GLY A 305 6.92 -5.09 9.04
CA GLY A 305 6.39 -5.76 7.85
C GLY A 305 7.22 -5.43 6.61
N TYR A 306 6.58 -4.82 5.64
CA TYR A 306 7.16 -4.49 4.35
C TYR A 306 8.55 -3.86 4.45
N GLU A 307 8.78 -2.89 5.34
CA GLU A 307 10.06 -2.18 5.41
C GLU A 307 11.22 -3.10 5.76
N LEU A 308 10.99 -4.11 6.61
CA LEU A 308 11.99 -5.13 6.93
C LEU A 308 12.16 -6.11 5.77
N LEU A 309 11.04 -6.62 5.23
CA LEU A 309 11.01 -7.66 4.21
C LEU A 309 11.49 -7.18 2.84
N ALA A 310 11.34 -5.88 2.53
CA ALA A 310 11.89 -5.27 1.33
C ALA A 310 13.44 -5.18 1.36
N ARG A 311 14.05 -5.23 2.55
CA ARG A 311 15.52 -5.12 2.75
C ARG A 311 16.20 -6.43 2.97
N PHE A 312 15.51 -7.38 3.59
CA PHE A 312 16.07 -8.67 4.00
C PHE A 312 15.18 -9.80 3.52
N ALA A 313 15.79 -10.84 2.98
CA ALA A 313 15.11 -12.12 2.88
C ALA A 313 14.91 -12.68 4.29
N ALA A 314 13.74 -13.26 4.56
CA ALA A 314 13.39 -13.79 5.87
C ALA A 314 12.90 -15.24 5.76
N ARG A 315 13.47 -16.14 6.58
CA ARG A 315 12.85 -17.44 6.83
C ARG A 315 12.07 -17.38 8.14
N ILE A 316 10.80 -17.77 8.11
CA ILE A 316 9.94 -17.90 9.29
C ILE A 316 9.73 -19.40 9.54
N ASP A 317 10.33 -19.90 10.61
CA ASP A 317 10.22 -21.30 11.04
C ASP A 317 9.33 -21.36 12.29
N PHE A 318 8.05 -21.63 12.09
CA PHE A 318 7.07 -21.69 13.17
C PHE A 318 7.29 -22.88 14.10
N GLN A 319 7.88 -23.99 13.60
CA GLN A 319 8.11 -25.18 14.42
C GLN A 319 9.19 -24.96 15.46
N HIS A 320 10.27 -24.31 15.07
CA HIS A 320 11.38 -23.98 15.95
C HIS A 320 11.28 -22.59 16.58
N ALA A 321 10.15 -21.89 16.33
CA ALA A 321 9.88 -20.54 16.83
C ALA A 321 11.04 -19.57 16.59
N ARG A 322 11.51 -19.49 15.35
CA ARG A 322 12.62 -18.62 14.96
C ARG A 322 12.39 -17.95 13.62
N VAL A 323 13.03 -16.79 13.46
CA VAL A 323 13.14 -16.05 12.21
C VAL A 323 14.61 -15.97 11.84
N GLU A 324 14.95 -16.23 10.59
CA GLU A 324 16.30 -16.02 10.06
C GLU A 324 16.26 -14.89 9.06
N LEU A 325 17.17 -13.92 9.20
CA LEU A 325 17.33 -12.81 8.25
C LEU A 325 18.62 -12.98 7.45
N ALA A 326 18.55 -12.66 6.17
CA ALA A 326 19.71 -12.63 5.29
C ALA A 326 19.61 -11.45 4.30
N PRO A 327 20.73 -10.93 3.79
CA PRO A 327 20.71 -9.87 2.79
C PRO A 327 20.13 -10.32 1.43
N ASP A 328 20.09 -11.63 1.19
CA ASP A 328 19.57 -12.25 -0.04
C ASP A 328 19.05 -13.65 0.30
N ALA A 329 17.97 -14.09 -0.32
CA ALA A 329 17.35 -15.40 -0.06
C ALA A 329 18.29 -16.58 -0.37
N ARG A 330 19.24 -16.42 -1.29
CA ARG A 330 20.23 -17.48 -1.58
C ARG A 330 21.06 -17.87 -0.36
N ALA A 331 21.32 -16.89 0.54
CA ALA A 331 22.03 -17.17 1.79
C ALA A 331 21.21 -18.02 2.76
N LEU A 332 19.89 -18.08 2.61
CA LEU A 332 18.99 -18.95 3.35
C LEU A 332 18.86 -20.34 2.70
N ALA A 333 19.42 -20.56 1.51
CA ALA A 333 19.29 -21.80 0.75
C ALA A 333 17.82 -22.31 0.70
N PRO A 334 16.89 -21.54 0.11
CA PRO A 334 15.49 -21.89 0.12
C PRO A 334 15.22 -23.21 -0.61
N ALA A 335 14.29 -24.00 -0.09
CA ALA A 335 13.86 -25.27 -0.61
C ALA A 335 12.34 -25.30 -0.82
N GLY A 336 11.79 -26.45 -1.20
CA GLY A 336 10.34 -26.63 -1.34
C GLY A 336 9.77 -25.97 -2.60
N VAL A 337 8.51 -25.53 -2.53
CA VAL A 337 7.79 -24.96 -3.66
C VAL A 337 7.95 -23.44 -3.69
N ALA A 338 8.49 -22.94 -4.79
CA ALA A 338 8.59 -21.50 -5.04
C ALA A 338 7.30 -20.99 -5.70
N VAL A 339 6.65 -20.03 -5.06
CA VAL A 339 5.42 -19.39 -5.56
C VAL A 339 5.75 -17.95 -5.92
N PRO A 340 5.59 -17.54 -7.19
CA PRO A 340 5.72 -16.16 -7.59
C PRO A 340 4.70 -15.27 -6.85
N MET A 341 5.12 -14.06 -6.50
CA MET A 341 4.24 -13.08 -5.89
C MET A 341 4.34 -11.73 -6.60
N VAL A 342 3.30 -10.92 -6.45
CA VAL A 342 3.32 -9.49 -6.73
C VAL A 342 3.06 -8.74 -5.44
N LEU A 343 3.40 -7.47 -5.38
CA LEU A 343 3.02 -6.61 -4.28
C LEU A 343 1.79 -5.79 -4.69
N ASP A 344 0.74 -5.89 -3.89
CA ASP A 344 -0.37 -4.95 -3.92
C ASP A 344 -0.15 -3.98 -2.77
N GLU A 345 0.08 -2.72 -3.10
CA GLU A 345 0.66 -1.75 -2.17
C GLU A 345 1.95 -2.27 -1.53
N ARG A 346 1.86 -3.00 -0.42
CA ARG A 346 2.98 -3.58 0.35
C ARG A 346 2.79 -5.05 0.67
N GLN A 347 1.60 -5.58 0.37
CA GLN A 347 1.20 -6.94 0.74
C GLN A 347 1.53 -7.94 -0.37
N PRO A 348 2.10 -9.09 -0.04
CA PRO A 348 2.42 -10.11 -1.04
C PRO A 348 1.16 -10.86 -1.45
N GLN A 349 0.89 -10.84 -2.74
CA GLN A 349 -0.21 -11.57 -3.36
C GLN A 349 0.33 -12.66 -4.27
N VAL A 350 -0.34 -13.78 -4.26
CA VAL A 350 -0.06 -14.93 -5.10
C VAL A 350 -1.32 -15.36 -5.84
N ASP A 351 -1.13 -15.94 -7.01
CA ASP A 351 -2.21 -16.62 -7.71
C ASP A 351 -2.56 -17.90 -6.98
N GLY A 352 -3.85 -18.10 -6.71
CA GLY A 352 -4.36 -19.26 -6.01
C GLY A 352 -5.71 -19.75 -6.51
N ALA A 353 -6.20 -20.83 -5.91
CA ALA A 353 -7.54 -21.33 -6.16
C ALA A 353 -8.13 -22.05 -4.93
N LEU A 354 -9.42 -21.85 -4.67
CA LEU A 354 -10.21 -22.59 -3.69
C LEU A 354 -11.09 -23.61 -4.42
N ASP A 355 -10.83 -24.91 -4.21
CA ASP A 355 -11.54 -26.01 -4.90
C ASP A 355 -11.70 -25.75 -6.40
N GLY A 356 -10.62 -25.25 -7.04
CA GLY A 356 -10.56 -24.95 -8.47
C GLY A 356 -11.12 -23.58 -8.89
N ILE A 357 -11.63 -22.75 -7.97
CA ILE A 357 -12.05 -21.39 -8.25
C ILE A 357 -10.83 -20.46 -8.13
N PRO A 358 -10.32 -19.87 -9.22
CA PRO A 358 -9.12 -19.05 -9.17
C PRO A 358 -9.37 -17.68 -8.54
N GLY A 359 -8.34 -17.10 -7.91
CA GLY A 359 -8.35 -15.75 -7.39
C GLY A 359 -6.99 -15.34 -6.83
N ALA A 360 -6.75 -14.05 -6.73
CA ALA A 360 -5.56 -13.50 -6.05
C ALA A 360 -5.71 -13.67 -4.53
N MET A 361 -4.64 -14.05 -3.86
CA MET A 361 -4.65 -14.33 -2.43
C MET A 361 -3.49 -13.64 -1.73
N THR A 362 -3.77 -12.93 -0.65
CA THR A 362 -2.75 -12.29 0.20
C THR A 362 -2.13 -13.33 1.13
N ILE A 363 -0.82 -13.28 1.32
CA ILE A 363 -0.09 -14.10 2.30
C ILE A 363 0.18 -13.24 3.53
N ASP A 364 -0.46 -13.58 4.66
CA ASP A 364 -0.54 -12.71 5.84
C ASP A 364 -0.08 -13.43 7.12
N THR A 365 1.17 -13.20 7.51
CA THR A 365 1.71 -13.73 8.78
C THR A 365 1.22 -12.97 10.02
N GLY A 366 0.53 -11.84 9.83
CA GLY A 366 -0.15 -11.11 10.91
C GLY A 366 -1.49 -11.73 11.32
N SER A 367 -2.12 -12.48 10.43
CA SER A 367 -3.39 -13.14 10.69
C SER A 367 -3.22 -14.49 11.40
N ALA A 368 -3.95 -14.69 12.51
CA ALA A 368 -4.03 -15.98 13.20
C ALA A 368 -5.07 -16.93 12.59
N SER A 369 -5.82 -16.51 11.59
CA SER A 369 -6.86 -17.29 10.91
C SER A 369 -6.30 -18.37 9.97
N ALA A 370 -7.18 -19.07 9.26
CA ALA A 370 -6.80 -19.99 8.19
C ALA A 370 -6.87 -19.27 6.82
N VAL A 371 -8.07 -19.15 6.28
CA VAL A 371 -8.37 -18.50 5.00
C VAL A 371 -9.58 -17.60 5.20
N ASP A 372 -9.38 -16.30 5.22
CA ASP A 372 -10.45 -15.31 5.27
C ASP A 372 -10.84 -14.97 3.84
N VAL A 373 -12.04 -15.39 3.42
CA VAL A 373 -12.51 -15.23 2.03
C VAL A 373 -13.31 -13.96 1.90
N ASN A 374 -12.88 -13.07 1.00
CA ASN A 374 -13.46 -11.75 0.83
C ASN A 374 -14.92 -11.79 0.37
N THR A 375 -15.72 -10.89 0.90
CA THR A 375 -17.17 -10.84 0.66
C THR A 375 -17.57 -10.78 -0.81
N PRO A 376 -16.92 -9.99 -1.68
CA PRO A 376 -17.27 -10.01 -3.12
C PRO A 376 -16.99 -11.37 -3.78
N PHE A 377 -15.89 -12.04 -3.41
CA PHE A 377 -15.58 -13.37 -3.94
C PHE A 377 -16.57 -14.43 -3.42
N VAL A 378 -16.97 -14.35 -2.14
CA VAL A 378 -18.02 -15.20 -1.55
C VAL A 378 -19.32 -15.07 -2.33
N ALA A 379 -19.71 -13.82 -2.63
CA ALA A 379 -20.97 -13.53 -3.34
C ALA A 379 -20.92 -13.94 -4.82
N ALA A 380 -19.82 -13.65 -5.51
CA ALA A 380 -19.67 -13.95 -6.94
C ALA A 380 -19.72 -15.47 -7.25
N HIS A 381 -19.33 -16.31 -6.30
CA HIS A 381 -19.25 -17.75 -6.47
C HIS A 381 -20.23 -18.53 -5.60
N ASP A 382 -21.18 -17.85 -4.94
CA ASP A 382 -22.19 -18.44 -4.02
C ASP A 382 -21.55 -19.41 -3.00
N LEU A 383 -20.42 -19.02 -2.43
CA LEU A 383 -19.61 -19.93 -1.61
C LEU A 383 -20.32 -20.37 -0.33
N ARG A 384 -21.25 -19.57 0.21
CA ARG A 384 -22.03 -19.96 1.40
C ARG A 384 -22.90 -21.18 1.12
N ALA A 385 -23.59 -21.22 -0.02
CA ALA A 385 -24.37 -22.36 -0.44
C ALA A 385 -23.48 -23.53 -0.86
N ARG A 386 -22.43 -23.27 -1.64
CA ARG A 386 -21.49 -24.28 -2.14
C ARG A 386 -20.82 -25.08 -1.01
N TYR A 387 -20.41 -24.43 0.03
CA TYR A 387 -19.73 -25.06 1.18
C TYR A 387 -20.66 -25.43 2.34
N HIS A 388 -21.97 -25.22 2.18
CA HIS A 388 -22.95 -25.42 3.25
C HIS A 388 -22.51 -24.73 4.55
N ALA A 389 -22.09 -23.46 4.44
CA ALA A 389 -21.50 -22.71 5.55
C ALA A 389 -22.44 -22.70 6.76
N GLU A 390 -21.88 -22.89 7.94
CA GLU A 390 -22.64 -23.00 9.18
C GLU A 390 -23.44 -21.71 9.43
N ALA A 391 -24.69 -21.87 9.89
CA ALA A 391 -25.52 -20.76 10.35
C ALA A 391 -24.99 -20.29 11.71
N GLY A 392 -24.62 -19.04 11.81
CA GLY A 392 -24.03 -18.47 13.01
C GLY A 392 -22.66 -17.87 12.68
N GLY A 393 -22.46 -16.64 13.08
CA GLY A 393 -21.26 -15.95 12.68
C GLY A 393 -20.17 -15.99 13.71
N TYR A 394 -18.96 -15.98 13.22
CA TYR A 394 -17.75 -15.84 14.00
C TYR A 394 -17.17 -14.44 13.76
N PRO A 395 -16.79 -13.69 14.79
CA PRO A 395 -16.12 -12.42 14.60
C PRO A 395 -14.66 -12.66 14.19
N ILE A 396 -14.24 -12.03 13.10
CA ILE A 396 -12.82 -11.81 12.77
C ILE A 396 -12.48 -10.43 13.27
N ALA A 397 -11.52 -10.33 14.19
CA ALA A 397 -11.10 -9.08 14.77
C ALA A 397 -9.73 -8.65 14.20
N GLY A 398 -9.60 -7.35 13.89
CA GLY A 398 -8.36 -6.75 13.43
C GLY A 398 -8.38 -5.24 13.57
N VAL A 399 -7.49 -4.55 12.87
CA VAL A 399 -7.50 -3.09 12.80
C VAL A 399 -8.85 -2.63 12.27
N GLY A 400 -9.49 -1.66 12.93
CA GLY A 400 -10.81 -1.17 12.57
C GLY A 400 -11.98 -1.95 13.18
N GLY A 401 -11.75 -2.94 14.06
CA GLY A 401 -12.77 -3.67 14.78
C GLY A 401 -12.97 -5.11 14.34
N ALA A 402 -14.21 -5.58 14.27
CA ALA A 402 -14.53 -6.94 13.88
C ALA A 402 -15.51 -6.97 12.72
N VAL A 403 -15.37 -7.95 11.85
CA VAL A 403 -16.33 -8.34 10.83
C VAL A 403 -16.93 -9.70 11.14
N HIS A 404 -18.08 -9.95 10.59
CA HIS A 404 -18.77 -11.21 10.75
C HIS A 404 -18.35 -12.19 9.65
N ALA A 405 -18.17 -13.49 9.99
CA ALA A 405 -17.82 -14.50 9.02
C ALA A 405 -18.55 -15.82 9.30
N TYR A 406 -18.67 -16.65 8.29
CA TYR A 406 -19.30 -17.96 8.34
C TYR A 406 -18.24 -19.05 8.16
N TYR A 407 -18.22 -20.00 9.06
CA TYR A 407 -17.29 -21.11 8.98
C TYR A 407 -17.65 -22.05 7.83
N ALA A 408 -16.63 -22.44 7.09
CA ALA A 408 -16.73 -23.42 6.02
C ALA A 408 -15.41 -24.20 5.89
N ARG A 409 -15.36 -25.19 4.97
CA ARG A 409 -14.16 -25.97 4.72
C ARG A 409 -14.03 -26.25 3.23
N ALA A 410 -12.86 -25.95 2.67
CA ALA A 410 -12.49 -26.34 1.31
C ALA A 410 -11.68 -27.65 1.34
N LYS A 411 -11.81 -28.44 0.29
CA LYS A 411 -11.03 -29.67 0.11
C LYS A 411 -9.58 -29.35 -0.24
N GLU A 412 -9.36 -28.28 -1.01
CA GLU A 412 -8.04 -27.88 -1.50
C GLU A 412 -7.94 -26.37 -1.59
N LEU A 413 -6.83 -25.84 -1.07
CA LEU A 413 -6.29 -24.54 -1.41
C LEU A 413 -5.07 -24.75 -2.31
N LYS A 414 -5.04 -24.10 -3.47
CA LYS A 414 -3.88 -24.10 -4.36
C LYS A 414 -3.22 -22.72 -4.35
N LEU A 415 -1.90 -22.67 -4.16
CA LEU A 415 -1.09 -21.44 -4.26
C LEU A 415 0.03 -21.71 -5.30
N GLY A 416 -0.11 -21.15 -6.48
CA GLY A 416 0.74 -21.54 -7.62
C GLY A 416 0.66 -23.07 -7.84
N GLU A 417 1.79 -23.77 -7.73
CA GLU A 417 1.87 -25.24 -7.86
C GLU A 417 1.68 -25.98 -6.51
N LEU A 418 1.60 -25.26 -5.39
CA LEU A 418 1.43 -25.85 -4.07
C LEU A 418 -0.04 -26.21 -3.82
N ALA A 419 -0.35 -27.48 -3.60
CA ALA A 419 -1.67 -27.94 -3.21
C ALA A 419 -1.72 -28.23 -1.70
N ILE A 420 -2.66 -27.62 -0.99
CA ILE A 420 -2.83 -27.71 0.45
C ILE A 420 -4.22 -28.30 0.72
N PRO A 421 -4.31 -29.54 1.19
CA PRO A 421 -5.59 -30.17 1.44
C PRO A 421 -6.22 -29.67 2.75
N ASP A 422 -7.54 -29.80 2.82
CA ASP A 422 -8.33 -29.63 4.05
C ASP A 422 -8.07 -28.29 4.76
N VAL A 423 -8.53 -27.20 4.18
CA VAL A 423 -8.38 -25.87 4.76
C VAL A 423 -9.70 -25.33 5.32
N ASN A 424 -9.62 -24.73 6.49
CA ASN A 424 -10.74 -24.01 7.09
C ASN A 424 -10.92 -22.67 6.39
N LEU A 425 -12.16 -22.27 6.18
CA LEU A 425 -12.55 -21.00 5.57
C LEU A 425 -13.36 -20.16 6.55
N LEU A 426 -13.15 -18.87 6.54
CA LEU A 426 -14.02 -17.86 7.13
C LEU A 426 -14.59 -17.04 5.97
N LEU A 427 -15.83 -17.31 5.57
CA LEU A 427 -16.52 -16.59 4.52
C LEU A 427 -17.05 -15.26 5.08
N THR A 428 -16.42 -14.15 4.74
CA THR A 428 -16.72 -12.87 5.37
C THR A 428 -18.03 -12.25 4.87
N ASP A 429 -18.60 -11.35 5.66
CA ASP A 429 -19.80 -10.55 5.36
C ASP A 429 -19.49 -9.07 5.62
N ALA A 430 -18.35 -8.62 5.13
CA ALA A 430 -17.88 -7.25 5.26
C ALA A 430 -18.47 -6.36 4.15
N ARG A 431 -18.76 -5.11 4.49
CA ARG A 431 -19.21 -4.09 3.53
C ARG A 431 -18.16 -3.02 3.28
N THR A 432 -17.15 -2.96 4.10
CA THR A 432 -16.02 -2.02 4.07
C THR A 432 -14.79 -2.70 4.63
N GLY A 433 -13.61 -2.12 4.43
CA GLY A 433 -12.35 -2.68 4.89
C GLY A 433 -11.79 -3.75 3.95
N ALA A 434 -10.69 -4.36 4.34
CA ALA A 434 -9.93 -5.28 3.49
C ALA A 434 -10.74 -6.47 2.97
N GLU A 435 -11.65 -7.02 3.79
CA GLU A 435 -12.50 -8.14 3.40
C GLU A 435 -13.63 -7.77 2.43
N ALA A 436 -13.85 -6.48 2.15
CA ALA A 436 -14.75 -5.98 1.10
C ALA A 436 -14.06 -5.73 -0.23
N ASP A 437 -12.76 -6.01 -0.33
CA ASP A 437 -11.98 -5.85 -1.56
C ASP A 437 -12.47 -6.82 -2.63
N ALA A 438 -12.71 -6.29 -3.85
CA ALA A 438 -13.23 -7.06 -4.97
C ALA A 438 -12.14 -7.69 -5.85
N VAL A 439 -10.89 -7.27 -5.70
CA VAL A 439 -9.73 -7.78 -6.47
C VAL A 439 -9.15 -9.01 -5.77
N ILE A 440 -9.11 -8.99 -4.44
CA ILE A 440 -8.55 -10.06 -3.62
C ILE A 440 -9.62 -11.09 -3.30
N ALA A 441 -9.32 -12.36 -3.56
CA ALA A 441 -10.22 -13.47 -3.25
C ALA A 441 -10.19 -13.86 -1.77
N ALA A 442 -8.99 -13.90 -1.17
CA ALA A 442 -8.83 -14.34 0.20
C ALA A 442 -7.51 -13.85 0.83
N ASN A 443 -7.49 -13.82 2.17
CA ASN A 443 -6.32 -13.62 3.00
C ASN A 443 -5.91 -14.96 3.65
N ILE A 444 -4.66 -15.37 3.46
CA ILE A 444 -4.12 -16.66 3.94
C ILE A 444 -3.32 -16.43 5.23
N GLY A 445 -3.87 -16.89 6.35
CA GLY A 445 -3.29 -16.71 7.67
C GLY A 445 -2.49 -17.91 8.20
N ASN A 446 -2.03 -17.78 9.42
CA ASN A 446 -1.06 -18.69 10.03
C ASN A 446 -1.55 -20.10 10.30
N GLN A 447 -2.87 -20.39 10.38
CA GLN A 447 -3.32 -21.78 10.48
C GLN A 447 -2.94 -22.60 9.23
N VAL A 448 -2.79 -21.94 8.08
CA VAL A 448 -2.25 -22.54 6.86
C VAL A 448 -0.74 -22.41 6.82
N LEU A 449 -0.22 -21.17 7.00
CA LEU A 449 1.20 -20.83 6.77
C LEU A 449 2.14 -21.61 7.69
N ARG A 450 1.77 -21.85 8.95
CA ARG A 450 2.58 -22.60 9.91
C ARG A 450 2.73 -24.12 9.61
N ARG A 451 2.03 -24.61 8.57
CA ARG A 451 2.27 -25.96 8.04
C ARG A 451 3.60 -26.05 7.30
N PHE A 452 4.28 -24.91 7.10
CA PHE A 452 5.51 -24.76 6.33
C PHE A 452 6.52 -23.92 7.11
N SER A 453 7.79 -23.99 6.74
CA SER A 453 8.72 -22.90 6.88
C SER A 453 8.60 -22.01 5.66
N LEU A 454 8.51 -20.69 5.84
CA LEU A 454 8.37 -19.74 4.74
C LEU A 454 9.70 -19.04 4.49
N VAL A 455 10.16 -18.96 3.23
CA VAL A 455 11.23 -18.04 2.86
C VAL A 455 10.65 -16.94 1.98
N LEU A 456 10.66 -15.72 2.50
CA LEU A 456 10.13 -14.51 1.88
C LEU A 456 11.27 -13.81 1.13
N ASP A 457 11.15 -13.66 -0.18
CA ASP A 457 12.12 -12.97 -1.04
C ASP A 457 11.40 -11.87 -1.83
N TYR A 458 11.19 -10.72 -1.21
CA TYR A 458 10.50 -9.59 -1.84
C TYR A 458 11.31 -9.02 -3.00
N ARG A 459 12.64 -9.09 -2.93
CA ARG A 459 13.52 -8.60 -3.99
C ARG A 459 13.37 -9.36 -5.30
N HIS A 460 13.12 -10.67 -5.21
CA HIS A 460 12.92 -11.53 -6.38
C HIS A 460 11.46 -11.95 -6.56
N SER A 461 10.53 -11.29 -5.85
CA SER A 461 9.08 -11.52 -5.97
C SER A 461 8.69 -12.99 -5.83
N THR A 462 9.20 -13.65 -4.78
CA THR A 462 8.98 -15.09 -4.57
C THR A 462 8.80 -15.43 -3.09
N ILE A 463 7.87 -16.35 -2.82
CA ILE A 463 7.73 -17.00 -1.51
C ILE A 463 8.02 -18.49 -1.69
N HIS A 464 8.92 -19.04 -0.87
CA HIS A 464 9.15 -20.48 -0.84
C HIS A 464 8.42 -21.10 0.34
N PHE A 465 7.67 -22.13 0.06
CA PHE A 465 6.97 -22.97 1.05
C PHE A 465 7.79 -24.24 1.24
N GLU A 466 8.53 -24.31 2.32
CA GLU A 466 9.35 -25.44 2.67
C GLU A 466 8.56 -26.43 3.54
N PRO A 467 8.67 -27.75 3.32
CA PRO A 467 8.08 -28.70 4.25
C PRO A 467 8.68 -28.49 5.65
N PRO A 468 7.92 -28.81 6.71
CA PRO A 468 8.43 -28.70 8.08
C PRO A 468 9.76 -29.45 8.21
N SER A 469 10.73 -28.81 8.83
CA SER A 469 12.01 -29.44 9.16
C SER A 469 11.77 -30.60 10.14
N ARG A 470 12.29 -31.78 9.80
CA ARG A 470 12.18 -33.01 10.62
C ARG A 470 12.99 -32.91 11.90
#